data_54541c248c116142949f6ae6afcf337c
#
_entry.id   54541c248c116142949f6ae6afcf337c
#
_cell.length_a   1.000
_cell.length_b   1.000
_cell.length_c   1.000
_cell.angle_alpha   90.00
_cell.angle_beta   90.00
_cell.angle_gamma   90.00
#
_symmetry.space_group_name_H-M   'P 1'
#
loop_
_entity.id
_entity.type
_entity.pdbx_description
1 polymer ?
#
loop_
_entity_poly.entity_id
_entity_poly.type
_entity_poly.pdbx_seq_one_letter_code
_entity_poly.pdbx_strand_id
1 'polypeptide(L)'
;MSKAVVFGSFVVDLMARSPHLPVPGETVKGSYFKMGPGGKGFNQCVAAHKAGADVVMVTKLGKDTFGKVATDTMDSLNMPKEHLLFSDTEDTGIALILVDENTAQNEIIIVPCALNTIT
;
A
#
# COMPACT_ATOMS: atom_id res chain seq x y z
N MET A 1 -20.65 9.42 19.12
CA MET A 1 -20.21 8.94 17.79
C MET A 1 -19.61 7.57 17.90
N SER A 2 -20.00 6.69 17.03
CA SER A 2 -19.39 5.35 17.00
C SER A 2 -18.07 5.39 16.27
N LYS A 3 -17.12 4.59 16.74
CA LYS A 3 -15.81 4.42 16.14
C LYS A 3 -15.82 3.21 15.23
N ALA A 4 -15.34 3.38 14.01
CA ALA A 4 -15.18 2.27 13.07
C ALA A 4 -13.76 1.74 13.14
N VAL A 5 -13.62 0.42 13.07
CA VAL A 5 -12.32 -0.25 13.04
C VAL A 5 -12.16 -0.90 11.68
N VAL A 6 -11.11 -0.55 10.96
CA VAL A 6 -10.78 -1.18 9.69
C VAL A 6 -9.62 -2.14 9.94
N PHE A 7 -9.90 -3.43 9.82
CA PHE A 7 -8.91 -4.49 9.91
C PHE A 7 -8.63 -4.96 8.49
N GLY A 8 -7.50 -4.55 7.93
CA GLY A 8 -7.26 -4.84 6.53
C GLY A 8 -5.83 -4.64 6.10
N SER A 9 -5.64 -4.67 4.79
CA SER A 9 -4.32 -4.65 4.19
C SER A 9 -3.77 -3.24 4.02
N PHE A 10 -2.47 -3.12 4.22
CA PHE A 10 -1.67 -2.03 3.74
C PHE A 10 -0.54 -2.60 2.88
N VAL A 11 -0.33 -2.02 1.72
CA VAL A 11 0.85 -2.30 0.88
C VAL A 11 1.38 -0.98 0.35
N VAL A 12 2.65 -0.95 -0.01
CA VAL A 12 3.19 0.17 -0.77
C VAL A 12 3.07 -0.16 -2.24
N ASP A 13 2.39 0.70 -2.99
CA ASP A 13 2.25 0.57 -4.43
C ASP A 13 3.49 1.14 -5.11
N LEU A 14 4.17 0.30 -5.89
CA LEU A 14 5.31 0.68 -6.73
C LEU A 14 4.86 0.54 -8.17
N MET A 15 4.58 1.66 -8.84
CA MET A 15 4.00 1.67 -10.16
C MET A 15 4.98 2.24 -11.17
N ALA A 16 5.17 1.51 -12.28
CA ALA A 16 5.98 1.96 -13.40
C ALA A 16 5.15 1.91 -14.67
N ARG A 17 5.34 2.91 -15.54
CA ARG A 17 4.75 2.93 -16.87
C ARG A 17 5.82 2.65 -17.92
N SER A 18 5.43 1.93 -18.95
CA SER A 18 6.31 1.64 -20.08
C SER A 18 5.52 1.63 -21.38
N PRO A 19 6.19 1.73 -22.55
CA PRO A 19 5.51 1.73 -23.84
C PRO A 19 4.75 0.43 -24.10
N HIS A 20 5.21 -0.67 -23.55
CA HIS A 20 4.52 -1.96 -23.58
C HIS A 20 4.95 -2.76 -22.35
N LEU A 21 4.15 -3.76 -21.99
CA LEU A 21 4.50 -4.64 -20.88
C LEU A 21 5.62 -5.59 -21.33
N PRO A 22 6.67 -5.78 -20.51
CA PRO A 22 7.78 -6.64 -20.92
C PRO A 22 7.34 -8.10 -21.02
N VAL A 23 7.84 -8.78 -22.05
CA VAL A 23 7.72 -10.24 -22.13
C VAL A 23 8.86 -10.88 -21.34
N PRO A 24 8.75 -12.19 -20.98
CA PRO A 24 9.81 -12.84 -20.20
C PRO A 24 11.19 -12.65 -20.83
N GLY A 25 12.13 -12.21 -20.01
CA GLY A 25 13.51 -11.96 -20.45
C GLY A 25 13.75 -10.59 -21.05
N GLU A 26 12.73 -9.80 -21.27
CA GLU A 26 12.86 -8.46 -21.86
C GLU A 26 13.10 -7.40 -20.79
N THR A 27 13.98 -6.44 -21.09
CA THR A 27 14.15 -5.23 -20.31
C THR A 27 13.59 -4.06 -21.10
N VAL A 28 12.62 -3.35 -20.51
CA VAL A 28 11.99 -2.19 -21.15
C VAL A 28 12.29 -0.95 -20.32
N LYS A 29 12.66 0.13 -21.00
CA LYS A 29 12.87 1.42 -20.34
C LYS A 29 11.52 2.07 -20.08
N GLY A 30 11.22 2.32 -18.79
CA GLY A 30 9.99 2.99 -18.40
C GLY A 30 10.06 4.49 -18.55
N SER A 31 8.89 5.13 -18.52
CA SER A 31 8.73 6.58 -18.69
C SER A 31 8.29 7.28 -17.41
N TYR A 32 7.77 6.53 -16.42
CA TYR A 32 7.19 7.14 -15.22
C TYR A 32 7.23 6.16 -14.08
N PHE A 33 7.48 6.68 -12.88
CA PHE A 33 7.46 5.89 -11.65
C PHE A 33 6.72 6.65 -10.57
N LYS A 34 5.89 5.93 -9.81
CA LYS A 34 5.19 6.48 -8.65
C LYS A 34 5.17 5.45 -7.54
N MET A 35 5.45 5.91 -6.31
CA MET A 35 5.33 5.11 -5.11
C MET A 35 4.34 5.78 -4.19
N GLY A 36 3.46 5.01 -3.56
CA GLY A 36 2.49 5.55 -2.64
C GLY A 36 1.83 4.49 -1.79
N PRO A 37 1.03 4.93 -0.80
CA PRO A 37 0.29 3.99 0.04
C PRO A 37 -0.83 3.32 -0.74
N GLY A 38 -1.08 2.05 -0.48
CA GLY A 38 -2.12 1.27 -1.13
C GLY A 38 -2.71 0.23 -0.19
N GLY A 39 -3.47 -0.69 -0.76
CA GLY A 39 -4.22 -1.70 -0.04
C GLY A 39 -5.67 -1.28 0.14
N LYS A 40 -6.59 -2.21 -0.10
CA LYS A 40 -8.03 -1.90 -0.03
C LYS A 40 -8.45 -1.42 1.35
N GLY A 41 -7.99 -2.11 2.39
CA GLY A 41 -8.33 -1.73 3.76
C GLY A 41 -7.81 -0.36 4.11
N PHE A 42 -6.56 -0.08 3.76
CA PHE A 42 -5.98 1.23 4.04
C PHE A 42 -6.71 2.35 3.28
N ASN A 43 -7.01 2.11 2.01
CA ASN A 43 -7.74 3.10 1.19
C ASN A 43 -9.13 3.38 1.74
N GLN A 44 -9.83 2.34 2.21
CA GLN A 44 -11.14 2.51 2.87
C GLN A 44 -11.03 3.35 4.14
N CYS A 45 -10.01 3.10 4.94
CA CYS A 45 -9.79 3.81 6.18
C CYS A 45 -9.50 5.29 5.92
N VAL A 46 -8.65 5.58 4.94
CA VAL A 46 -8.32 6.96 4.54
C VAL A 46 -9.56 7.68 4.04
N ALA A 47 -10.35 7.02 3.19
CA ALA A 47 -11.58 7.63 2.66
C ALA A 47 -12.58 7.94 3.76
N ALA A 48 -12.77 7.02 4.69
CA ALA A 48 -13.67 7.23 5.82
C ALA A 48 -13.19 8.36 6.73
N HIS A 49 -11.89 8.42 6.99
CA HIS A 49 -11.32 9.49 7.81
C HIS A 49 -11.51 10.85 7.14
N LYS A 50 -11.27 10.95 5.85
CA LYS A 50 -11.46 12.21 5.10
C LYS A 50 -12.92 12.64 5.08
N ALA A 51 -13.84 11.69 5.17
CA ALA A 51 -15.27 11.99 5.24
C ALA A 51 -15.74 12.37 6.65
N GLY A 52 -14.84 12.44 7.61
CA GLY A 52 -15.15 12.87 8.97
C GLY A 52 -15.47 11.73 9.94
N ALA A 53 -15.37 10.48 9.53
CA ALA A 53 -15.64 9.36 10.42
C ALA A 53 -14.51 9.16 11.44
N ASP A 54 -14.87 8.68 12.62
CA ASP A 54 -13.89 8.28 13.64
C ASP A 54 -13.48 6.84 13.35
N VAL A 55 -12.33 6.67 12.69
CA VAL A 55 -11.85 5.36 12.25
C VAL A 55 -10.47 5.05 12.81
N VAL A 56 -10.22 3.76 13.00
CA VAL A 56 -8.95 3.23 13.44
C VAL A 56 -8.52 2.14 12.46
N MET A 57 -7.27 2.20 12.04
CA MET A 57 -6.69 1.18 11.15
C MET A 57 -5.94 0.14 11.96
N VAL A 58 -6.23 -1.14 11.71
CA VAL A 58 -5.48 -2.26 12.25
C VAL A 58 -4.86 -3.01 11.07
N THR A 59 -3.56 -2.98 10.98
CA THR A 59 -2.81 -3.70 9.96
C THR A 59 -1.41 -3.99 10.50
N LYS A 60 -0.63 -4.74 9.74
CA LYS A 60 0.73 -5.10 10.15
C LYS A 60 1.74 -4.62 9.13
N LEU A 61 2.78 -3.95 9.62
CA LEU A 61 3.85 -3.35 8.83
C LEU A 61 5.18 -3.97 9.22
N GLY A 62 6.17 -3.89 8.34
CA GLY A 62 7.55 -4.12 8.71
C GLY A 62 8.17 -2.86 9.28
N LYS A 63 9.30 -3.02 9.95
CA LYS A 63 10.08 -1.89 10.47
C LYS A 63 11.09 -1.45 9.41
N ASP A 64 10.57 -0.94 8.30
CA ASP A 64 11.36 -0.60 7.12
C ASP A 64 10.89 0.73 6.51
N THR A 65 11.56 1.15 5.44
CA THR A 65 11.25 2.38 4.74
C THR A 65 9.81 2.36 4.22
N PHE A 66 9.32 1.22 3.74
CA PHE A 66 7.96 1.12 3.23
C PHE A 66 6.93 1.22 4.35
N GLY A 67 7.24 0.72 5.54
CA GLY A 67 6.37 0.93 6.71
C GLY A 67 6.21 2.40 7.05
N LYS A 68 7.25 3.20 6.83
CA LYS A 68 7.19 4.65 7.05
C LYS A 68 6.24 5.34 6.08
N VAL A 69 6.02 4.80 4.89
CA VAL A 69 5.03 5.37 3.96
C VAL A 69 3.65 5.38 4.60
N ALA A 70 3.29 4.30 5.30
CA ALA A 70 2.02 4.24 6.03
C ALA A 70 1.97 5.24 7.16
N THR A 71 2.97 5.25 8.04
CA THR A 71 2.97 6.12 9.22
C THR A 71 3.05 7.58 8.83
N ASP A 72 3.84 7.93 7.82
CA ASP A 72 3.94 9.32 7.35
C ASP A 72 2.62 9.78 6.73
N THR A 73 1.94 8.92 5.97
CA THR A 73 0.63 9.24 5.40
C THR A 73 -0.39 9.47 6.51
N MET A 74 -0.42 8.59 7.51
CA MET A 74 -1.36 8.73 8.60
C MET A 74 -1.08 9.97 9.44
N ASP A 75 0.20 10.30 9.65
CA ASP A 75 0.58 11.54 10.34
C ASP A 75 0.12 12.77 9.58
N SER A 76 0.28 12.79 8.27
CA SER A 76 -0.12 13.93 7.44
C SER A 76 -1.63 14.14 7.43
N LEU A 77 -2.41 13.09 7.68
CA LEU A 77 -3.86 13.12 7.73
C LEU A 77 -4.41 13.19 9.16
N ASN A 78 -3.54 13.24 10.15
CA ASN A 78 -3.91 13.22 11.58
C ASN A 78 -4.73 11.97 11.94
N MET A 79 -4.39 10.83 11.36
CA MET A 79 -5.04 9.55 11.65
C MET A 79 -4.39 8.88 12.86
N PRO A 80 -5.16 8.21 13.73
CA PRO A 80 -4.58 7.48 14.85
C PRO A 80 -3.78 6.27 14.37
N LYS A 81 -2.61 6.04 15.00
CA LYS A 81 -1.70 4.95 14.65
C LYS A 81 -1.53 3.93 15.76
N GLU A 82 -2.27 4.06 16.83
CA GLU A 82 -2.05 3.30 18.08
C GLU A 82 -2.30 1.81 17.95
N HIS A 83 -3.05 1.41 16.92
CA HIS A 83 -3.38 -0.01 16.70
C HIS A 83 -2.65 -0.63 15.52
N LEU A 84 -1.62 0.04 14.99
CA LEU A 84 -0.75 -0.56 14.00
C LEU A 84 0.13 -1.62 14.65
N LEU A 85 0.25 -2.77 13.98
CA LEU A 85 1.14 -3.84 14.40
C LEU A 85 2.42 -3.77 13.59
N PHE A 86 3.54 -4.13 14.21
CA PHE A 86 4.84 -4.14 13.54
C PHE A 86 5.47 -5.51 13.66
N SER A 87 6.02 -6.01 12.56
CA SER A 87 6.76 -7.27 12.54
C SER A 87 8.23 -7.00 12.79
N ASP A 88 8.87 -7.85 13.59
CA ASP A 88 10.31 -7.81 13.80
C ASP A 88 11.08 -8.60 12.74
N THR A 89 10.38 -9.44 11.97
CA THR A 89 11.02 -10.39 11.05
C THR A 89 10.61 -10.22 9.60
N GLU A 90 9.43 -9.67 9.35
CA GLU A 90 8.89 -9.54 8.00
C GLU A 90 8.87 -8.09 7.55
N ASP A 91 9.07 -7.88 6.25
CA ASP A 91 9.00 -6.55 5.65
C ASP A 91 7.54 -6.14 5.42
N THR A 92 7.34 -4.84 5.15
CA THR A 92 6.03 -4.31 4.76
C THR A 92 5.63 -4.87 3.40
N GLY A 93 4.35 -5.21 3.22
CA GLY A 93 3.83 -5.70 1.95
C GLY A 93 3.94 -4.66 0.84
N ILE A 94 4.17 -5.13 -0.37
CA ILE A 94 4.27 -4.28 -1.55
C ILE A 94 3.40 -4.80 -2.68
N ALA A 95 3.04 -3.90 -3.60
CA ALA A 95 2.41 -4.23 -4.86
C ALA A 95 3.26 -3.64 -5.98
N LEU A 96 3.74 -4.50 -6.88
CA LEU A 96 4.45 -4.06 -8.08
C LEU A 96 3.44 -3.95 -9.20
N ILE A 97 3.31 -2.75 -9.77
CA ILE A 97 2.30 -2.45 -10.77
C ILE A 97 2.99 -1.97 -12.04
N LEU A 98 2.75 -2.70 -13.14
CA LEU A 98 3.26 -2.35 -14.45
C LEU A 98 2.10 -1.88 -15.30
N VAL A 99 2.23 -0.71 -15.93
CA VAL A 99 1.17 -0.11 -16.75
C VAL A 99 1.68 0.11 -18.17
N ASP A 100 0.91 -0.39 -19.14
CA ASP A 100 1.14 -0.14 -20.55
C ASP A 100 0.57 1.22 -20.92
N GLU A 101 1.43 2.13 -21.40
CA GLU A 101 1.01 3.50 -21.72
C GLU A 101 0.03 3.56 -22.87
N ASN A 102 0.10 2.61 -23.80
CA ASN A 102 -0.68 2.64 -25.02
C ASN A 102 -2.06 1.99 -24.87
N THR A 103 -2.17 0.97 -24.02
CA THR A 103 -3.41 0.20 -23.89
C THR A 103 -4.07 0.37 -22.54
N ALA A 104 -3.37 0.97 -21.56
CA ALA A 104 -3.78 1.08 -20.18
C ALA A 104 -3.92 -0.30 -19.47
N GLN A 105 -3.46 -1.37 -20.09
CA GLN A 105 -3.39 -2.68 -19.43
C GLN A 105 -2.39 -2.63 -18.29
N ASN A 106 -2.63 -3.42 -17.25
CA ASN A 106 -1.68 -3.50 -16.14
C ASN A 106 -1.45 -4.95 -15.73
N GLU A 107 -0.32 -5.16 -15.08
CA GLU A 107 0.04 -6.42 -14.42
C GLU A 107 0.44 -6.08 -13.00
N ILE A 108 -0.03 -6.86 -12.02
CA ILE A 108 0.19 -6.59 -10.62
C ILE A 108 0.72 -7.83 -9.93
N ILE A 109 1.82 -7.66 -9.18
CA ILE A 109 2.33 -8.69 -8.28
C ILE A 109 2.23 -8.14 -6.86
N ILE A 110 1.53 -8.86 -5.99
CA ILE A 110 1.42 -8.49 -4.58
C ILE A 110 2.30 -9.41 -3.76
N VAL A 111 3.17 -8.82 -2.95
CA VAL A 111 4.01 -9.55 -2.00
C VAL A 111 3.56 -9.12 -0.60
N PRO A 112 2.75 -9.93 0.08
CA PRO A 112 2.10 -9.49 1.33
C PRO A 112 3.04 -9.37 2.52
N CYS A 113 4.12 -10.16 2.59
CA CYS A 113 5.12 -10.08 3.66
C CYS A 113 4.46 -10.07 5.05
N ALA A 114 4.62 -8.98 5.81
CA ALA A 114 4.09 -8.89 7.17
C ALA A 114 2.58 -9.14 7.27
N LEU A 115 1.81 -8.87 6.21
CA LEU A 115 0.36 -9.11 6.23
C LEU A 115 0.01 -10.57 6.43
N ASN A 116 0.86 -11.50 5.98
CA ASN A 116 0.61 -12.93 6.17
C ASN A 116 0.79 -13.38 7.61
N THR A 117 1.30 -12.55 8.48
CA THR A 117 1.57 -12.89 9.88
C THR A 117 0.59 -12.24 10.85
N ILE A 118 -0.46 -11.63 10.35
CA ILE A 118 -1.52 -11.09 11.20
C ILE A 118 -2.33 -12.26 11.74
N THR A 119 -2.48 -12.31 13.05
CA THR A 119 -3.24 -13.35 13.73
C THR A 119 -4.22 -12.75 14.73
#